data_1c3fb460e1b37efe650baf479f3d16ef
#
_entry.id   1c3fb460e1b37efe650baf479f3d16ef
#
_cell.length_a   1.000
_cell.length_b   1.000
_cell.length_c   1.000
_cell.angle_alpha   90.00
_cell.angle_beta   90.00
_cell.angle_gamma   90.00
#
_symmetry.space_group_name_H-M   'P 1'
#
loop_
_entity.id
_entity.type
_entity.pdbx_description
1 polymer ?
#
loop_
_entity_poly.entity_id
_entity_poly.type
_entity_poly.pdbx_seq_one_letter_code
_entity_poly.pdbx_strand_id
1 'polypeptide(L)'
;GFLGIGAKPAIIRAKKKETLEDRAIDFLSQVFDAMNLDVKIAAAFNEEECEMNIDLSGEDMGILIGKRGQTLDSLQYLASLVANKGEEEYVRVKVDTENYRQRRKDTLENLAKNIASKVRRTGRAVVLEPMNPYERRVIHSALQNDKYVTTRSEGEDPFRHVIISLKREGRRERSDGYVR
;
A
#
# COMPACT_ATOMS: atom_id res chain seq x y z
N GLY A 1 20.43 -48.19 -32.39
CA GLY A 1 20.61 -48.92 -33.62
C GLY A 1 22.07 -49.01 -34.04
N PHE A 2 22.48 -50.09 -34.62
CA PHE A 2 23.85 -50.26 -35.14
C PHE A 2 23.99 -49.44 -36.43
N LEU A 3 25.01 -48.60 -36.55
CA LEU A 3 25.22 -47.71 -37.74
C LEU A 3 24.09 -46.70 -38.05
N GLY A 4 23.34 -46.24 -37.07
CA GLY A 4 22.29 -45.26 -37.30
C GLY A 4 20.98 -45.79 -37.87
N ILE A 5 20.94 -47.09 -38.23
CA ILE A 5 19.74 -47.72 -38.78
C ILE A 5 18.80 -48.12 -37.64
N GLY A 6 17.54 -47.59 -37.64
CA GLY A 6 16.54 -47.87 -36.61
C GLY A 6 16.58 -46.92 -35.39
N ALA A 7 17.36 -45.83 -35.45
CA ALA A 7 17.28 -44.79 -34.45
C ALA A 7 15.91 -44.06 -34.50
N LYS A 8 15.11 -44.17 -33.45
CA LYS A 8 13.88 -43.36 -33.31
C LYS A 8 14.28 -41.97 -32.86
N PRO A 9 13.69 -40.92 -33.47
CA PRO A 9 13.92 -39.55 -32.99
C PRO A 9 13.47 -39.41 -31.53
N ALA A 10 14.35 -38.87 -30.68
CA ALA A 10 13.97 -38.52 -29.33
C ALA A 10 13.06 -37.29 -29.39
N ILE A 11 11.81 -37.43 -28.97
CA ILE A 11 10.89 -36.28 -28.82
C ILE A 11 11.07 -35.74 -27.40
N ILE A 12 11.74 -34.61 -27.27
CA ILE A 12 11.89 -33.91 -26.01
C ILE A 12 10.76 -32.89 -25.92
N ARG A 13 9.88 -33.02 -24.95
CA ARG A 13 8.88 -32.00 -24.60
C ARG A 13 9.45 -31.21 -23.43
N ALA A 14 9.95 -30.00 -23.70
CA ALA A 14 10.32 -29.04 -22.66
C ALA A 14 9.12 -28.11 -22.39
N LYS A 15 8.67 -28.04 -21.14
CA LYS A 15 7.73 -27.03 -20.69
C LYS A 15 8.54 -26.00 -19.89
N LYS A 16 8.49 -24.72 -20.30
CA LYS A 16 9.07 -23.64 -19.50
C LYS A 16 8.39 -23.65 -18.12
N LYS A 17 9.16 -23.67 -17.05
CA LYS A 17 8.61 -23.50 -15.71
C LYS A 17 8.10 -22.04 -15.61
N GLU A 18 6.86 -21.86 -15.26
CA GLU A 18 6.30 -20.55 -14.99
C GLU A 18 7.08 -19.89 -13.85
N THR A 19 7.49 -18.66 -14.08
CA THR A 19 8.13 -17.85 -13.04
C THR A 19 7.08 -17.23 -12.13
N LEU A 20 7.50 -16.69 -11.00
CA LEU A 20 6.65 -15.88 -10.11
C LEU A 20 6.02 -14.70 -10.85
N GLU A 21 6.83 -14.05 -11.70
CA GLU A 21 6.42 -12.92 -12.54
C GLU A 21 5.37 -13.35 -13.55
N ASP A 22 5.61 -14.47 -14.29
CA ASP A 22 4.65 -14.98 -15.28
C ASP A 22 3.28 -15.20 -14.62
N ARG A 23 3.22 -15.81 -13.43
CA ARG A 23 1.97 -16.06 -12.70
C ARG A 23 1.25 -14.78 -12.26
N ALA A 24 2.01 -13.82 -11.75
CA ALA A 24 1.43 -12.54 -11.32
C ALA A 24 0.89 -11.74 -12.52
N ILE A 25 1.64 -11.69 -13.63
CA ILE A 25 1.25 -11.01 -14.87
C ILE A 25 0.02 -11.66 -15.46
N ASP A 26 0.00 -12.99 -15.61
CA ASP A 26 -1.14 -13.72 -16.16
C ASP A 26 -2.41 -13.51 -15.34
N PHE A 27 -2.29 -13.55 -14.02
CA PHE A 27 -3.42 -13.26 -13.12
C PHE A 27 -3.95 -11.85 -13.30
N LEU A 28 -3.07 -10.84 -13.26
CA LEU A 28 -3.48 -9.44 -13.40
C LEU A 28 -4.05 -9.16 -14.78
N SER A 29 -3.47 -9.73 -15.85
CA SER A 29 -3.99 -9.60 -17.22
C SER A 29 -5.41 -10.13 -17.32
N GLN A 30 -5.69 -11.33 -16.78
CA GLN A 30 -7.04 -11.90 -16.78
C GLN A 30 -8.04 -11.03 -16.01
N VAL A 31 -7.63 -10.44 -14.89
CA VAL A 31 -8.48 -9.51 -14.13
C VAL A 31 -8.78 -8.26 -14.95
N PHE A 32 -7.77 -7.65 -15.58
CA PHE A 32 -7.96 -6.43 -16.38
C PHE A 32 -8.77 -6.69 -17.65
N ASP A 33 -8.57 -7.82 -18.32
CA ASP A 33 -9.39 -8.25 -19.46
C ASP A 33 -10.87 -8.39 -19.04
N ALA A 34 -11.13 -9.02 -17.88
CA ALA A 34 -12.49 -9.17 -17.36
C ALA A 34 -13.13 -7.83 -16.97
N MET A 35 -12.32 -6.82 -16.63
CA MET A 35 -12.76 -5.45 -16.37
C MET A 35 -12.86 -4.60 -17.63
N ASN A 36 -12.49 -5.11 -18.80
CA ASN A 36 -12.36 -4.39 -20.08
C ASN A 36 -11.43 -3.18 -19.98
N LEU A 37 -10.30 -3.32 -19.30
CA LEU A 37 -9.29 -2.28 -19.15
C LEU A 37 -8.03 -2.65 -19.94
N ASP A 38 -7.52 -1.70 -20.73
CA ASP A 38 -6.23 -1.83 -21.41
C ASP A 38 -5.12 -1.35 -20.47
N VAL A 39 -4.40 -2.29 -19.86
CA VAL A 39 -3.37 -2.02 -18.84
C VAL A 39 -2.07 -2.68 -19.25
N LYS A 40 -1.01 -1.89 -19.30
CA LYS A 40 0.35 -2.41 -19.45
C LYS A 40 0.88 -2.78 -18.08
N ILE A 41 1.41 -3.99 -17.96
CA ILE A 41 1.96 -4.55 -16.73
C ILE A 41 3.47 -4.70 -16.92
N ALA A 42 4.25 -4.02 -16.10
CA ALA A 42 5.70 -4.18 -16.03
C ALA A 42 6.06 -4.79 -14.66
N ALA A 43 6.60 -6.02 -14.66
CA ALA A 43 7.05 -6.68 -13.45
C ALA A 43 8.58 -6.78 -13.45
N ALA A 44 9.19 -6.54 -12.29
CA ALA A 44 10.61 -6.70 -12.07
C ALA A 44 10.85 -7.37 -10.71
N PHE A 45 11.57 -8.49 -10.72
CA PHE A 45 11.94 -9.23 -9.52
C PHE A 45 13.35 -8.87 -9.08
N ASN A 46 13.50 -8.52 -7.81
CA ASN A 46 14.78 -8.30 -7.17
C ASN A 46 15.08 -9.50 -6.25
N GLU A 47 16.04 -10.33 -6.65
CA GLU A 47 16.42 -11.53 -5.90
C GLU A 47 17.07 -11.18 -4.54
N GLU A 48 17.85 -10.09 -4.46
CA GLU A 48 18.55 -9.70 -3.22
C GLU A 48 17.59 -9.28 -2.11
N GLU A 49 16.49 -8.62 -2.48
CA GLU A 49 15.47 -8.13 -1.55
C GLU A 49 14.27 -9.08 -1.43
N CYS A 50 14.23 -10.18 -2.17
CA CYS A 50 13.07 -11.07 -2.32
C CYS A 50 11.78 -10.26 -2.58
N GLU A 51 11.86 -9.30 -3.52
CA GLU A 51 10.78 -8.37 -3.80
C GLU A 51 10.45 -8.30 -5.29
N MET A 52 9.16 -8.38 -5.61
CA MET A 52 8.63 -8.18 -6.95
C MET A 52 7.90 -6.84 -7.02
N ASN A 53 8.36 -5.95 -7.87
CA ASN A 53 7.72 -4.68 -8.14
C ASN A 53 6.92 -4.79 -9.44
N ILE A 54 5.62 -4.47 -9.38
CA ILE A 54 4.71 -4.47 -10.53
C ILE A 54 4.21 -3.04 -10.72
N ASP A 55 4.52 -2.45 -11.86
CA ASP A 55 4.02 -1.15 -12.26
C ASP A 55 2.93 -1.28 -13.30
N LEU A 56 1.79 -0.62 -13.07
CA LEU A 56 0.63 -0.63 -13.93
C LEU A 56 0.49 0.71 -14.63
N SER A 57 0.27 0.70 -15.95
CA SER A 57 0.10 1.92 -16.73
C SER A 57 -0.97 1.75 -17.83
N GLY A 58 -1.71 2.83 -18.09
CA GLY A 58 -2.83 2.84 -19.05
C GLY A 58 -3.66 4.12 -18.91
N GLU A 59 -4.81 4.18 -19.61
CA GLU A 59 -5.64 5.39 -19.62
C GLU A 59 -6.48 5.54 -18.34
N ASP A 60 -7.09 4.48 -17.83
CA ASP A 60 -8.08 4.52 -16.75
C ASP A 60 -7.53 4.05 -15.38
N MET A 61 -6.30 4.42 -15.05
CA MET A 61 -5.63 3.96 -13.81
C MET A 61 -6.37 4.35 -12.53
N GLY A 62 -7.21 5.38 -12.57
CA GLY A 62 -8.08 5.77 -11.46
C GLY A 62 -9.02 4.65 -10.99
N ILE A 63 -9.48 3.77 -11.89
CA ILE A 63 -10.31 2.60 -11.56
C ILE A 63 -9.49 1.59 -10.75
N LEU A 64 -8.24 1.35 -11.14
CA LEU A 64 -7.34 0.42 -10.46
C LEU A 64 -6.85 0.96 -9.11
N ILE A 65 -6.74 2.27 -8.97
CA ILE A 65 -6.47 2.90 -7.68
C ILE A 65 -7.67 2.72 -6.75
N GLY A 66 -8.86 3.05 -7.27
CA GLY A 66 -10.10 3.02 -6.50
C GLY A 66 -10.14 4.07 -5.38
N LYS A 67 -11.10 3.91 -4.48
CA LYS A 67 -11.26 4.84 -3.35
C LYS A 67 -10.06 4.76 -2.42
N ARG A 68 -9.21 5.79 -2.44
CA ARG A 68 -8.02 5.90 -1.55
C ARG A 68 -7.03 4.75 -1.69
N GLY A 69 -6.91 4.15 -2.87
CA GLY A 69 -5.98 3.05 -3.11
C GLY A 69 -6.48 1.67 -2.67
N GLN A 70 -7.75 1.54 -2.26
CA GLN A 70 -8.30 0.26 -1.79
C GLN A 70 -8.31 -0.82 -2.87
N THR A 71 -8.64 -0.48 -4.12
CA THR A 71 -8.60 -1.43 -5.22
C THR A 71 -7.16 -1.87 -5.49
N LEU A 72 -6.23 -0.91 -5.50
CA LEU A 72 -4.81 -1.19 -5.70
C LEU A 72 -4.23 -2.10 -4.59
N ASP A 73 -4.63 -1.88 -3.34
CA ASP A 73 -4.23 -2.74 -2.22
C ASP A 73 -4.81 -4.16 -2.35
N SER A 74 -6.04 -4.28 -2.84
CA SER A 74 -6.69 -5.57 -3.09
C SER A 74 -6.01 -6.33 -4.24
N LEU A 75 -5.70 -5.65 -5.34
CA LEU A 75 -4.94 -6.23 -6.47
C LEU A 75 -3.57 -6.71 -6.02
N GLN A 76 -2.85 -5.90 -5.23
CA GLN A 76 -1.55 -6.29 -4.68
C GLN A 76 -1.67 -7.55 -3.81
N TYR A 77 -2.67 -7.60 -2.93
CA TYR A 77 -2.89 -8.76 -2.06
C TYR A 77 -3.14 -10.04 -2.86
N LEU A 78 -4.04 -9.97 -3.86
CA LEU A 78 -4.36 -11.12 -4.70
C LEU A 78 -3.16 -11.55 -5.58
N ALA A 79 -2.45 -10.60 -6.19
CA ALA A 79 -1.24 -10.88 -6.96
C ALA A 79 -0.17 -11.54 -6.08
N SER A 80 -0.02 -11.08 -4.82
CA SER A 80 0.90 -11.69 -3.85
C SER A 80 0.53 -13.14 -3.54
N LEU A 81 -0.75 -13.45 -3.38
CA LEU A 81 -1.20 -14.84 -3.14
C LEU A 81 -0.93 -15.74 -4.33
N VAL A 82 -1.16 -15.25 -5.54
CA VAL A 82 -0.97 -16.04 -6.77
C VAL A 82 0.52 -16.25 -7.04
N ALA A 83 1.34 -15.21 -6.94
CA ALA A 83 2.78 -15.30 -7.13
C ALA A 83 3.42 -16.31 -6.16
N ASN A 84 3.07 -16.26 -4.88
CA ASN A 84 3.65 -17.10 -3.84
C ASN A 84 3.05 -18.51 -3.75
N LYS A 85 2.10 -18.87 -4.61
CA LYS A 85 1.48 -20.19 -4.55
C LYS A 85 2.49 -21.30 -4.87
N GLY A 86 2.78 -22.13 -3.87
CA GLY A 86 3.69 -23.29 -4.01
C GLY A 86 5.18 -22.95 -3.94
N GLU A 87 5.53 -21.72 -3.56
CA GLU A 87 6.92 -21.33 -3.29
C GLU A 87 7.29 -21.64 -1.84
N GLU A 88 8.57 -22.01 -1.63
CA GLU A 88 9.11 -22.27 -0.30
C GLU A 88 9.48 -20.96 0.42
N GLU A 89 9.95 -19.96 -0.33
CA GLU A 89 10.32 -18.66 0.18
C GLU A 89 9.30 -17.61 -0.25
N TYR A 90 8.87 -16.79 0.71
CA TYR A 90 7.87 -15.74 0.45
C TYR A 90 8.50 -14.55 -0.25
N VAL A 91 7.98 -14.20 -1.42
CA VAL A 91 8.33 -13.01 -2.18
C VAL A 91 7.34 -11.88 -1.88
N ARG A 92 7.88 -10.73 -1.50
CA ARG A 92 7.07 -9.51 -1.30
C ARG A 92 6.67 -8.92 -2.63
N VAL A 93 5.38 -8.90 -2.92
CA VAL A 93 4.83 -8.27 -4.13
C VAL A 93 4.38 -6.85 -3.81
N LYS A 94 4.83 -5.89 -4.60
CA LYS A 94 4.38 -4.50 -4.57
C LYS A 94 3.74 -4.17 -5.91
N VAL A 95 2.54 -3.59 -5.85
CA VAL A 95 1.83 -3.11 -7.05
C VAL A 95 1.63 -1.61 -6.89
N ASP A 96 2.02 -0.84 -7.90
CA ASP A 96 1.77 0.60 -7.96
C ASP A 96 1.33 1.02 -9.36
N THR A 97 0.80 2.20 -9.47
CA THR A 97 0.43 2.83 -10.74
C THR A 97 0.68 4.34 -10.65
N GLU A 98 1.38 4.89 -11.65
CA GLU A 98 1.68 6.32 -11.73
C GLU A 98 2.27 6.92 -10.44
N ASN A 99 3.01 6.14 -9.69
CA ASN A 99 3.55 6.54 -8.37
C ASN A 99 2.46 7.02 -7.39
N TYR A 100 1.29 6.36 -7.42
CA TYR A 100 0.13 6.74 -6.60
C TYR A 100 0.45 6.75 -5.11
N ARG A 101 1.18 5.73 -4.62
CA ARG A 101 1.45 5.59 -3.18
C ARG A 101 2.22 6.79 -2.63
N GLN A 102 3.21 7.30 -3.36
CA GLN A 102 3.95 8.48 -2.96
C GLN A 102 3.08 9.75 -3.03
N ARG A 103 2.36 9.96 -4.14
CA ARG A 103 1.44 11.10 -4.28
C ARG A 103 0.36 11.12 -3.18
N ARG A 104 -0.16 9.95 -2.81
CA ARG A 104 -1.15 9.81 -1.74
C ARG A 104 -0.55 10.17 -0.38
N LYS A 105 0.66 9.71 -0.09
CA LYS A 105 1.41 10.06 1.12
C LYS A 105 1.59 11.58 1.23
N ASP A 106 2.07 12.22 0.17
CA ASP A 106 2.30 13.68 0.15
C ASP A 106 0.99 14.45 0.38
N THR A 107 -0.11 13.97 -0.21
CA THR A 107 -1.45 14.53 -0.01
C THR A 107 -1.88 14.45 1.46
N LEU A 108 -1.65 13.31 2.12
CA LEU A 108 -1.98 13.12 3.54
C LEU A 108 -1.11 13.98 4.46
N GLU A 109 0.18 14.12 4.17
CA GLU A 109 1.08 15.00 4.93
C GLU A 109 0.63 16.48 4.82
N ASN A 110 0.26 16.92 3.62
CA ASN A 110 -0.25 18.27 3.39
C ASN A 110 -1.61 18.48 4.09
N LEU A 111 -2.51 17.49 4.03
CA LEU A 111 -3.77 17.52 4.77
C LEU A 111 -3.51 17.67 6.26
N ALA A 112 -2.60 16.89 6.83
CA ALA A 112 -2.26 16.95 8.25
C ALA A 112 -1.80 18.36 8.67
N LYS A 113 -0.88 18.97 7.91
CA LYS A 113 -0.36 20.33 8.17
C LYS A 113 -1.46 21.39 8.07
N ASN A 114 -2.33 21.29 7.07
CA ASN A 114 -3.45 22.22 6.87
C ASN A 114 -4.47 22.13 8.02
N ILE A 115 -4.82 20.91 8.44
CA ILE A 115 -5.73 20.69 9.57
C ILE A 115 -5.09 21.13 10.88
N ALA A 116 -3.81 20.87 11.11
CA ALA A 116 -3.10 21.38 12.29
C ALA A 116 -3.16 22.90 12.38
N SER A 117 -2.97 23.60 11.26
CA SER A 117 -3.11 25.07 11.19
C SER A 117 -4.54 25.53 11.51
N LYS A 118 -5.56 24.82 11.00
CA LYS A 118 -6.96 25.08 11.32
C LYS A 118 -7.25 24.88 12.81
N VAL A 119 -6.77 23.78 13.39
CA VAL A 119 -6.94 23.48 14.83
C VAL A 119 -6.29 24.56 15.71
N ARG A 120 -5.09 25.01 15.36
CA ARG A 120 -4.41 26.11 16.07
C ARG A 120 -5.21 27.39 16.04
N ARG A 121 -5.78 27.76 14.89
CA ARG A 121 -6.55 28.99 14.71
C ARG A 121 -7.89 28.96 15.43
N THR A 122 -8.59 27.81 15.37
CA THR A 122 -9.97 27.70 15.87
C THR A 122 -10.08 27.21 17.31
N GLY A 123 -9.03 26.61 17.84
CA GLY A 123 -9.06 25.93 19.14
C GLY A 123 -9.88 24.64 19.19
N ARG A 124 -10.49 24.25 18.08
CA ARG A 124 -11.41 23.09 18.02
C ARG A 124 -10.72 21.88 17.41
N ALA A 125 -10.94 20.71 18.02
CA ALA A 125 -10.49 19.45 17.45
C ALA A 125 -11.19 19.17 16.11
N VAL A 126 -10.46 18.53 15.19
CA VAL A 126 -10.98 18.11 13.89
C VAL A 126 -10.88 16.58 13.81
N VAL A 127 -11.98 15.95 13.44
CA VAL A 127 -12.09 14.52 13.15
C VAL A 127 -11.88 14.34 11.66
N LEU A 128 -10.93 13.50 11.28
CA LEU A 128 -10.70 13.13 9.88
C LEU A 128 -11.63 11.98 9.48
N GLU A 129 -11.76 11.75 8.18
CA GLU A 129 -12.48 10.60 7.69
C GLU A 129 -11.77 9.28 8.03
N PRO A 130 -12.51 8.16 8.10
CA PRO A 130 -11.91 6.84 8.27
C PRO A 130 -10.85 6.54 7.22
N MET A 131 -9.75 5.94 7.63
CA MET A 131 -8.62 5.62 6.76
C MET A 131 -7.88 4.36 7.25
N ASN A 132 -7.16 3.71 6.35
CA ASN A 132 -6.41 2.49 6.67
C ASN A 132 -5.27 2.74 7.69
N PRO A 133 -4.70 1.69 8.31
CA PRO A 133 -3.65 1.84 9.33
C PRO A 133 -2.40 2.57 8.83
N TYR A 134 -2.01 2.38 7.57
CA TYR A 134 -0.87 3.06 6.97
C TYR A 134 -1.11 4.57 6.85
N GLU A 135 -2.27 4.97 6.33
CA GLU A 135 -2.65 6.37 6.17
C GLU A 135 -2.72 7.09 7.54
N ARG A 136 -3.29 6.43 8.56
CA ARG A 136 -3.30 6.97 9.93
C ARG A 136 -1.88 7.21 10.45
N ARG A 137 -0.94 6.28 10.17
CA ARG A 137 0.46 6.43 10.55
C ARG A 137 1.14 7.61 9.86
N VAL A 138 0.84 7.86 8.59
CA VAL A 138 1.36 9.03 7.85
C VAL A 138 0.93 10.33 8.54
N ILE A 139 -0.36 10.46 8.90
CA ILE A 139 -0.88 11.64 9.62
C ILE A 139 -0.19 11.81 10.98
N HIS A 140 -0.06 10.72 11.75
CA HIS A 140 0.62 10.76 13.05
C HIS A 140 2.08 11.21 12.92
N SER A 141 2.81 10.63 11.97
CA SER A 141 4.21 10.96 11.72
C SER A 141 4.41 12.40 11.28
N ALA A 142 3.53 12.91 10.40
CA ALA A 142 3.59 14.28 9.90
C ALA A 142 3.43 15.32 11.02
N LEU A 143 2.73 14.99 12.11
CA LEU A 143 2.44 15.89 13.22
C LEU A 143 3.13 15.50 14.54
N GLN A 144 3.97 14.46 14.55
CA GLN A 144 4.63 13.96 15.75
C GLN A 144 5.41 15.04 16.51
N ASN A 145 6.10 15.89 15.76
CA ASN A 145 6.95 16.95 16.31
C ASN A 145 6.26 18.33 16.33
N ASP A 146 4.96 18.41 16.04
CA ASP A 146 4.25 19.69 16.12
C ASP A 146 4.16 20.15 17.58
N LYS A 147 4.42 21.44 17.82
CA LYS A 147 4.47 22.01 19.16
C LYS A 147 3.08 22.22 19.78
N TYR A 148 2.05 22.42 18.98
CA TYR A 148 0.74 22.90 19.40
C TYR A 148 -0.37 21.88 19.31
N VAL A 149 -0.23 20.90 18.40
CA VAL A 149 -1.28 19.89 18.20
C VAL A 149 -0.81 18.50 18.56
N THR A 150 -1.76 17.65 18.87
CA THR A 150 -1.58 16.21 19.08
C THR A 150 -2.57 15.43 18.25
N THR A 151 -2.26 14.18 17.95
CA THR A 151 -3.08 13.29 17.16
C THR A 151 -3.39 12.03 17.94
N ARG A 152 -4.63 11.51 17.77
CA ARG A 152 -5.04 10.22 18.31
C ARG A 152 -5.92 9.49 17.30
N SER A 153 -5.92 8.16 17.33
CA SER A 153 -6.82 7.34 16.52
C SER A 153 -7.95 6.79 17.36
N GLU A 154 -9.20 6.95 16.89
CA GLU A 154 -10.41 6.46 17.55
C GLU A 154 -11.24 5.59 16.60
N GLY A 155 -12.12 4.74 17.18
CA GLY A 155 -13.00 3.83 16.45
C GLY A 155 -12.34 2.48 16.15
N GLU A 156 -13.10 1.62 15.50
CA GLU A 156 -12.69 0.29 15.04
C GLU A 156 -12.66 0.25 13.52
N ASP A 157 -11.78 -0.58 12.94
CA ASP A 157 -11.73 -0.72 11.49
C ASP A 157 -13.05 -1.37 10.99
N PRO A 158 -13.62 -0.93 9.86
CA PRO A 158 -13.06 0.01 8.87
C PRO A 158 -13.35 1.49 9.15
N PHE A 159 -13.98 1.87 10.27
CA PHE A 159 -14.40 3.24 10.59
C PHE A 159 -13.36 4.00 11.42
N ARG A 160 -12.23 3.39 11.73
CA ARG A 160 -11.18 4.00 12.52
C ARG A 160 -10.56 5.21 11.82
N HIS A 161 -10.46 6.31 12.56
CA HIS A 161 -10.07 7.63 12.05
C HIS A 161 -9.07 8.33 12.97
N VAL A 162 -8.49 9.42 12.48
CA VAL A 162 -7.56 10.26 13.26
C VAL A 162 -8.28 11.53 13.71
N ILE A 163 -8.05 11.92 14.96
CA ILE A 163 -8.47 13.18 15.53
C ILE A 163 -7.24 14.04 15.78
N ILE A 164 -7.28 15.29 15.31
CA ILE A 164 -6.23 16.28 15.54
C ILE A 164 -6.79 17.34 16.51
N SER A 165 -6.12 17.55 17.64
CA SER A 165 -6.55 18.48 18.69
C SER A 165 -5.38 19.30 19.23
N LEU A 166 -5.66 20.40 19.93
CA LEU A 166 -4.60 21.12 20.65
C LEU A 166 -3.97 20.24 21.72
N LYS A 167 -2.65 20.36 21.89
CA LYS A 167 -1.98 19.84 23.07
C LYS A 167 -2.54 20.58 24.29
N ARG A 168 -2.95 19.83 25.30
CA ARG A 168 -3.26 20.43 26.60
C ARG A 168 -1.93 20.92 27.17
N GLU A 169 -1.80 22.23 27.41
CA GLU A 169 -0.71 22.71 28.26
C GLU A 169 -0.79 21.93 29.56
N GLY A 170 0.36 21.37 29.97
CA GLY A 170 0.44 20.59 31.20
C GLY A 170 -0.17 21.41 32.32
N ARG A 171 -1.23 20.87 32.93
CA ARG A 171 -1.79 21.39 34.15
C ARG A 171 -0.64 21.45 35.13
N ARG A 172 -0.05 22.64 35.32
CA ARG A 172 0.87 22.90 36.43
C ARG A 172 0.09 22.45 37.65
N GLU A 173 0.55 21.35 38.30
CA GLU A 173 0.12 21.02 39.64
C GLU A 173 0.39 22.27 40.49
N ARG A 174 -0.66 23.00 40.82
CA ARG A 174 -0.60 23.93 41.95
C ARG A 174 -0.38 23.01 43.16
N SER A 175 0.84 22.91 43.60
CA SER A 175 1.15 22.43 44.92
C SER A 175 0.49 23.42 45.87
N ASP A 176 -0.71 23.07 46.36
CA ASP A 176 -1.29 23.69 47.51
C ASP A 176 -0.33 23.43 48.68
N GLY A 177 0.56 24.40 48.91
CA GLY A 177 1.37 24.47 50.13
C GLY A 177 0.41 24.65 51.32
N TYR A 178 0.08 23.56 51.98
CA TYR A 178 -0.45 23.62 53.33
C TYR A 178 0.66 24.21 54.21
N VAL A 179 0.54 25.50 54.52
CA VAL A 179 1.26 26.11 55.65
C VAL A 179 0.40 25.89 56.89
N ARG A 180 0.93 25.14 57.82
CA ARG A 180 0.48 25.12 59.22
C ARG A 180 0.97 26.33 59.94
#